data_5b09948d647abbdee04907254a891c92
#
_entry.id   5b09948d647abbdee04907254a891c92
#
_cell.length_a   1.000
_cell.length_b   1.000
_cell.length_c   1.000
_cell.angle_alpha   90.00
_cell.angle_beta   90.00
_cell.angle_gamma   90.00
#
_symmetry.space_group_name_H-M   'P 1'
#
loop_
_entity.id
_entity.type
_entity.pdbx_description
1 polymer ?
#
loop_
_entity_poly.entity_id
_entity_poly.type
_entity_poly.pdbx_seq_one_letter_code
_entity_poly.pdbx_strand_id
1 'polypeptide(L)'
;VLIVDDALFMRMMIRDILSKDGFEVIGEAENGVEAVERYREMRPDLVTMDIVMPEMDGIEAVKQIMKIDPDAKILMCSAMGQQPLVVEALEAGAKDFIIKPFQPSKVIEAVEKALKS
;
A
#
# COMPACT_ATOMS: atom_id res chain seq x y z
N VAL A 1 6.86 -7.45 0.96
CA VAL A 1 5.80 -6.44 1.00
C VAL A 1 6.02 -5.48 2.16
N LEU A 2 5.90 -4.19 1.89
CA LEU A 2 5.89 -3.15 2.91
C LEU A 2 4.43 -2.75 3.17
N ILE A 3 4.01 -2.76 4.42
CA ILE A 3 2.64 -2.42 4.81
C ILE A 3 2.60 -1.02 5.44
N VAL A 4 1.80 -0.13 4.88
CA VAL A 4 1.68 1.24 5.37
C VAL A 4 0.23 1.56 5.73
N ASP A 5 -0.01 1.81 7.02
CA ASP A 5 -1.31 2.19 7.56
C ASP A 5 -1.06 2.79 8.94
N ASP A 6 -1.78 3.84 9.31
CA ASP A 6 -1.60 4.46 10.62
C ASP A 6 -2.24 3.66 11.76
N ALA A 7 -3.13 2.72 11.43
CA ALA A 7 -3.80 1.87 12.43
C ALA A 7 -3.06 0.53 12.57
N LEU A 8 -2.55 0.25 13.76
CA LEU A 8 -1.88 -1.03 14.05
C LEU A 8 -2.77 -2.22 13.70
N PHE A 9 -4.06 -2.15 14.06
CA PHE A 9 -5.02 -3.22 13.80
C PHE A 9 -5.10 -3.56 12.30
N MET A 10 -5.12 -2.55 11.46
CA MET A 10 -5.20 -2.74 10.01
C MET A 10 -3.91 -3.36 9.46
N ARG A 11 -2.75 -2.92 9.98
CA ARG A 11 -1.47 -3.52 9.59
C ARG A 11 -1.43 -5.00 9.96
N MET A 12 -1.93 -5.34 11.16
CA MET A 12 -1.99 -6.73 11.60
C MET A 12 -2.89 -7.58 10.71
N MET A 13 -4.03 -7.05 10.29
CA MET A 13 -4.95 -7.75 9.40
C MET A 13 -4.30 -8.06 8.05
N ILE A 14 -3.68 -7.07 7.42
CA ILE A 14 -3.01 -7.24 6.13
C ILE A 14 -1.85 -8.22 6.27
N ARG A 15 -1.03 -8.06 7.32
CA ARG A 15 0.09 -8.97 7.57
C ARG A 15 -0.38 -10.41 7.67
N ASP A 16 -1.45 -10.65 8.42
CA ASP A 16 -2.00 -12.00 8.59
C ASP A 16 -2.47 -12.59 7.26
N ILE A 17 -3.21 -11.81 6.47
CA ILE A 17 -3.68 -12.24 5.16
C ILE A 17 -2.51 -12.60 4.24
N LEU A 18 -1.51 -11.74 4.16
CA LEU A 18 -0.38 -11.94 3.26
C LEU A 18 0.50 -13.10 3.71
N SER A 19 0.77 -13.20 5.02
CA SER A 19 1.62 -14.25 5.55
C SER A 19 1.02 -15.64 5.36
N LYS A 20 -0.28 -15.77 5.51
CA LYS A 20 -0.97 -17.05 5.29
C LYS A 20 -0.90 -17.53 3.85
N ASP A 21 -0.74 -16.60 2.91
CA ASP A 21 -0.62 -16.93 1.50
C ASP A 21 0.83 -16.99 1.01
N GLY A 22 1.77 -16.98 1.92
CA GLY A 22 3.19 -17.15 1.61
C GLY A 22 3.95 -15.89 1.24
N PHE A 23 3.33 -14.72 1.32
CA PHE A 23 4.02 -13.45 1.06
C PHE A 23 4.82 -13.02 2.28
N GLU A 24 6.04 -12.55 2.06
CA GLU A 24 6.89 -12.05 3.12
C GLU A 24 6.64 -10.56 3.36
N VAL A 25 6.33 -10.21 4.61
CA VAL A 25 6.19 -8.82 5.03
C VAL A 25 7.52 -8.38 5.62
N ILE A 26 8.21 -7.47 4.92
CA ILE A 26 9.55 -7.05 5.30
C ILE A 26 9.59 -5.81 6.18
N GLY A 27 8.48 -5.11 6.30
CA GLY A 27 8.42 -3.92 7.16
C GLY A 27 7.04 -3.31 7.20
N GLU A 28 6.90 -2.33 8.09
CA GLU A 28 5.67 -1.56 8.28
C GLU A 28 6.01 -0.09 8.44
N ALA A 29 5.04 0.77 8.10
CA ALA A 29 5.14 2.21 8.30
C ALA A 29 3.78 2.75 8.76
N GLU A 30 3.79 3.83 9.54
CA GLU A 30 2.59 4.41 10.13
C GLU A 30 2.10 5.66 9.42
N ASN A 31 2.89 6.21 8.51
CA ASN A 31 2.52 7.41 7.77
C ASN A 31 3.33 7.48 6.47
N GLY A 32 3.02 8.48 5.65
CA GLY A 32 3.67 8.62 4.35
C GLY A 32 5.16 8.93 4.42
N VAL A 33 5.59 9.68 5.45
CA VAL A 33 7.01 10.01 5.61
C VAL A 33 7.82 8.73 5.87
N GLU A 34 7.34 7.90 6.81
CA GLU A 34 7.97 6.62 7.10
C GLU A 34 7.93 5.69 5.89
N ALA A 35 6.82 5.70 5.14
CA ALA A 35 6.69 4.88 3.96
C ALA A 35 7.78 5.20 2.93
N VAL A 36 8.03 6.46 2.67
CA VAL A 36 9.07 6.89 1.73
C VAL A 36 10.45 6.46 2.23
N GLU A 37 10.73 6.67 3.52
CA GLU A 37 12.01 6.26 4.12
C GLU A 37 12.23 4.75 4.04
N ARG A 38 11.22 3.96 4.39
CA ARG A 38 11.28 2.50 4.33
C ARG A 38 11.46 2.02 2.89
N TYR A 39 10.79 2.67 1.95
CA TYR A 39 10.94 2.31 0.55
C TYR A 39 12.37 2.48 0.08
N ARG A 40 13.01 3.60 0.42
CA ARG A 40 14.40 3.85 0.06
C ARG A 40 15.35 2.81 0.61
N GLU A 41 15.12 2.42 1.88
CA GLU A 41 15.99 1.46 2.57
C GLU A 41 15.77 0.03 2.09
N MET A 42 14.52 -0.37 1.92
CA MET A 42 14.15 -1.78 1.72
C MET A 42 13.89 -2.17 0.29
N ARG A 43 13.48 -1.23 -0.55
CA ARG A 43 13.09 -1.49 -1.95
C ARG A 43 12.17 -2.71 -2.06
N PRO A 44 11.00 -2.69 -1.40
CA PRO A 44 10.09 -3.83 -1.41
C PRO A 44 9.53 -4.10 -2.81
N ASP A 45 9.14 -5.35 -3.06
CA ASP A 45 8.52 -5.73 -4.33
C ASP A 45 7.12 -5.14 -4.47
N LEU A 46 6.45 -4.88 -3.35
CA LEU A 46 5.10 -4.32 -3.31
C LEU A 46 4.91 -3.50 -2.04
N VAL A 47 4.13 -2.44 -2.14
CA VAL A 47 3.70 -1.63 -1.00
C VAL A 47 2.18 -1.65 -0.93
N THR A 48 1.62 -1.92 0.26
CA THR A 48 0.20 -1.64 0.51
C THR A 48 0.14 -0.31 1.26
N MET A 49 -0.64 0.63 0.76
CA MET A 49 -0.63 2.01 1.22
C MET A 49 -2.02 2.51 1.53
N ASP A 50 -2.26 2.88 2.79
CA ASP A 50 -3.51 3.55 3.17
C ASP A 50 -3.52 4.96 2.55
N ILE A 51 -4.69 5.47 2.25
CA ILE A 51 -4.82 6.78 1.59
C ILE A 51 -4.69 7.91 2.60
N VAL A 52 -5.46 7.87 3.68
CA VAL A 52 -5.50 8.96 4.67
C VAL A 52 -4.67 8.61 5.89
N MET A 53 -3.60 9.36 6.12
CA MET A 53 -2.67 9.15 7.23
C MET A 53 -2.16 10.49 7.73
N PRO A 54 -1.70 10.57 8.99
CA PRO A 54 -1.09 11.79 9.50
C PRO A 54 0.27 12.05 8.85
N GLU A 55 0.81 13.24 9.02
CA GLU A 55 2.09 13.73 8.51
C GLU A 55 2.09 13.86 6.99
N MET A 56 2.05 12.76 6.26
CA MET A 56 1.99 12.72 4.81
C MET A 56 0.97 11.64 4.43
N ASP A 57 -0.04 11.98 3.64
CA ASP A 57 -1.04 11.01 3.20
C ASP A 57 -0.49 10.05 2.14
N GLY A 58 -1.29 9.02 1.83
CA GLY A 58 -0.87 7.98 0.90
C GLY A 58 -0.65 8.47 -0.52
N ILE A 59 -1.43 9.45 -0.98
CA ILE A 59 -1.28 9.98 -2.35
C ILE A 59 0.05 10.70 -2.51
N GLU A 60 0.40 11.54 -1.53
CA GLU A 60 1.69 12.23 -1.56
C GLU A 60 2.85 11.24 -1.45
N ALA A 61 2.69 10.20 -0.61
CA ALA A 61 3.69 9.14 -0.50
C ALA A 61 3.89 8.42 -1.83
N VAL A 62 2.80 8.12 -2.56
CA VAL A 62 2.90 7.52 -3.91
C VAL A 62 3.72 8.42 -4.82
N LYS A 63 3.43 9.70 -4.85
CA LYS A 63 4.17 10.66 -5.68
C LYS A 63 5.66 10.65 -5.36
N GLN A 64 6.00 10.65 -4.08
CA GLN A 64 7.40 10.64 -3.64
C GLN A 64 8.10 9.33 -4.00
N ILE A 65 7.44 8.20 -3.78
CA ILE A 65 7.99 6.88 -4.10
C ILE A 65 8.20 6.74 -5.61
N MET A 66 7.25 7.21 -6.43
CA MET A 66 7.38 7.14 -7.89
C MET A 66 8.55 7.97 -8.41
N LYS A 67 8.94 9.05 -7.71
CA LYS A 67 10.14 9.82 -8.05
C LYS A 67 11.42 9.05 -7.74
N ILE A 68 11.40 8.23 -6.69
CA ILE A 68 12.54 7.39 -6.30
C ILE A 68 12.67 6.21 -7.23
N ASP A 69 11.55 5.59 -7.59
CA ASP A 69 11.49 4.37 -8.38
C ASP A 69 10.23 4.38 -9.25
N PRO A 70 10.36 4.74 -10.54
CA PRO A 70 9.20 4.75 -11.44
C PRO A 70 8.53 3.38 -11.65
N ASP A 71 9.22 2.30 -11.29
CA ASP A 71 8.70 0.94 -11.41
C ASP A 71 8.09 0.43 -10.09
N ALA A 72 7.98 1.28 -9.08
CA ALA A 72 7.40 0.90 -7.81
C ALA A 72 5.97 0.37 -7.97
N LYS A 73 5.65 -0.69 -7.24
CA LYS A 73 4.33 -1.32 -7.27
C LYS A 73 3.62 -1.01 -5.96
N ILE A 74 2.59 -0.18 -6.05
CA ILE A 74 1.85 0.31 -4.89
C ILE A 74 0.37 -0.05 -5.04
N LEU A 75 -0.16 -0.72 -4.03
CA LEU A 75 -1.56 -1.12 -3.95
C LEU A 75 -2.22 -0.27 -2.86
N MET A 76 -3.20 0.54 -3.24
CA MET A 76 -3.87 1.42 -2.28
C MET A 76 -4.89 0.65 -1.45
N CYS A 77 -5.08 1.08 -0.20
CA CYS A 77 -6.11 0.56 0.68
C CYS A 77 -7.07 1.71 0.99
N SER A 78 -8.32 1.57 0.60
CA SER A 78 -9.29 2.66 0.75
C SER A 78 -10.53 2.23 1.53
N ALA A 79 -11.12 3.18 2.24
CA ALA A 79 -12.44 3.00 2.84
C ALA A 79 -13.50 3.25 1.77
N MET A 80 -14.71 2.78 2.01
CA MET A 80 -15.85 3.08 1.14
C MET A 80 -16.09 4.59 1.11
N GLY A 81 -16.40 5.12 -0.06
CA GLY A 81 -16.64 6.54 -0.22
C GLY A 81 -15.40 7.36 -0.58
N GLN A 82 -14.25 6.72 -0.74
CA GLN A 82 -13.00 7.41 -1.08
C GLN A 82 -12.63 7.30 -2.58
N GLN A 83 -13.60 7.00 -3.43
CA GLN A 83 -13.35 6.82 -4.87
C GLN A 83 -12.59 7.98 -5.54
N PRO A 84 -12.90 9.26 -5.26
CA PRO A 84 -12.13 10.35 -5.87
C PRO A 84 -10.66 10.31 -5.48
N LEU A 85 -10.34 9.91 -4.24
CA LEU A 85 -8.98 9.78 -3.77
C LEU A 85 -8.27 8.58 -4.41
N VAL A 86 -9.00 7.49 -4.64
CA VAL A 86 -8.46 6.31 -5.33
C VAL A 86 -8.05 6.69 -6.75
N VAL A 87 -8.89 7.42 -7.47
CA VAL A 87 -8.56 7.88 -8.83
C VAL A 87 -7.31 8.73 -8.81
N GLU A 88 -7.21 9.65 -7.87
CA GLU A 88 -6.04 10.52 -7.71
C GLU A 88 -4.77 9.71 -7.44
N ALA A 89 -4.87 8.67 -6.60
CA ALA A 89 -3.74 7.80 -6.30
C ALA A 89 -3.30 7.01 -7.54
N LEU A 90 -4.25 6.49 -8.32
CA LEU A 90 -3.95 5.77 -9.55
C LEU A 90 -3.28 6.68 -10.59
N GLU A 91 -3.74 7.93 -10.70
CA GLU A 91 -3.10 8.92 -11.58
C GLU A 91 -1.68 9.24 -11.12
N ALA A 92 -1.43 9.19 -9.82
CA ALA A 92 -0.10 9.43 -9.26
C ALA A 92 0.85 8.24 -9.48
N GLY A 93 0.35 7.08 -9.85
CA GLY A 93 1.19 5.92 -10.19
C GLY A 93 0.87 4.61 -9.46
N ALA A 94 -0.11 4.60 -8.55
CA ALA A 94 -0.52 3.35 -7.90
C ALA A 94 -1.07 2.36 -8.94
N LYS A 95 -0.87 1.07 -8.71
CA LYS A 95 -1.26 0.03 -9.66
C LYS A 95 -2.74 -0.35 -9.56
N ASP A 96 -3.28 -0.39 -8.34
CA ASP A 96 -4.65 -0.83 -8.09
C ASP A 96 -5.04 -0.44 -6.66
N PHE A 97 -6.20 -0.90 -6.22
CA PHE A 97 -6.68 -0.63 -4.88
C PHE A 97 -7.48 -1.80 -4.33
N ILE A 98 -7.58 -1.87 -3.01
CA ILE A 98 -8.46 -2.78 -2.28
C ILE A 98 -9.29 -1.96 -1.30
N ILE A 99 -10.49 -2.45 -0.99
CA ILE A 99 -11.46 -1.73 -0.17
C ILE A 99 -11.55 -2.34 1.22
N LYS A 100 -11.57 -1.50 2.25
CA LYS A 100 -11.83 -1.91 3.63
C LYS A 100 -13.35 -2.06 3.85
N PRO A 101 -13.83 -3.04 4.60
CA PRO A 101 -13.06 -4.09 5.30
C PRO A 101 -12.46 -5.10 4.31
N PHE A 102 -11.28 -5.59 4.64
CA PHE A 102 -10.55 -6.47 3.74
C PHE A 102 -11.19 -7.85 3.62
N GLN A 103 -11.33 -8.32 2.37
CA GLN A 103 -11.70 -9.70 2.07
C GLN A 103 -10.41 -10.39 1.63
N PRO A 104 -9.95 -11.44 2.35
CA PRO A 104 -8.66 -12.06 2.05
C PRO A 104 -8.43 -12.44 0.60
N SER A 105 -9.43 -13.05 -0.06
CA SER A 105 -9.31 -13.44 -1.46
C SER A 105 -9.11 -12.24 -2.39
N LYS A 106 -9.77 -11.13 -2.11
CA LYS A 106 -9.65 -9.90 -2.89
C LYS A 106 -8.27 -9.27 -2.71
N VAL A 107 -7.75 -9.29 -1.50
CA VAL A 107 -6.41 -8.78 -1.20
C VAL A 107 -5.36 -9.57 -1.97
N ILE A 108 -5.42 -10.89 -1.88
CA ILE A 108 -4.46 -11.77 -2.55
C ILE A 108 -4.53 -11.62 -4.07
N GLU A 109 -5.72 -11.56 -4.63
CA GLU A 109 -5.92 -11.37 -6.07
C GLU A 109 -5.28 -10.07 -6.53
N ALA A 110 -5.50 -8.96 -5.80
CA ALA A 110 -4.94 -7.66 -6.14
C ALA A 110 -3.41 -7.65 -6.01
N VAL A 111 -2.88 -8.28 -4.98
CA VAL A 111 -1.43 -8.40 -4.75
C VAL A 111 -0.77 -9.17 -5.90
N GLU A 112 -1.31 -10.32 -6.25
CA GLU A 112 -0.76 -11.14 -7.34
C GLU A 112 -0.78 -10.39 -8.67
N LYS A 113 -1.88 -9.70 -8.95
CA LYS A 113 -2.03 -8.92 -10.18
C LYS A 113 -1.03 -7.76 -10.23
N ALA A 114 -0.86 -7.05 -9.10
CA ALA A 114 0.08 -5.94 -9.03
C ALA A 114 1.53 -6.40 -9.22
N LEU A 115 1.89 -7.55 -8.66
CA LEU A 115 3.24 -8.09 -8.79
C LEU A 115 3.58 -8.51 -10.23
N LYS A 116 2.56 -8.86 -11.02
CA LYS A 116 2.74 -9.26 -12.42
C LYS A 116 2.75 -8.09 -13.40
N SER A 117 2.37 -6.92 -12.95
CA SER A 117 2.23 -5.76 -13.85
C SER A 117 3.55 -5.08 -14.19
#